data_e34f4fb1f002c83e83405c9a860f969d
#
_entry.id   e34f4fb1f002c83e83405c9a860f969d
#
_cell.length_a   1.000
_cell.length_b   1.000
_cell.length_c   1.000
_cell.angle_alpha   90.00
_cell.angle_beta   90.00
_cell.angle_gamma   90.00
#
_symmetry.space_group_name_H-M   'P 1'
#
loop_
_entity.id
_entity.type
_entity.pdbx_description
1 polymer ?
#
loop_
_entity_poly.entity_id
_entity_poly.type
_entity_poly.pdbx_seq_one_letter_code
_entity_poly.pdbx_strand_id
1 'polypeptide(L)'
;LGSKGPSVTGKKTRSENRVRVKAISPQTGELFPEISTGDKGDSSEISTVSPVAQATVPKSLVKFIVALFLAPIAWVMTRTFFHSFATSVHHGLLASQSFGCFAGGIILFGVFYLIIPRNMLMLPYVFGHEITHALWVKLFGGTVADHFHVGTEGGHVLTDRINTWIALAPYFFPIYSLLVITLYGAASLATDMSPYRWILFLLLGLTMAFHLVFTFLLIIKGQPDLHYGGTFFSLMVIYLINLSIITSLLLVTGKEISPRSFAEDFVKNTFDFMEFSRAVIIWISDWIGNIRAGFGHS
;
A
#
# COMPACT_ATOMS: atom_id res chain seq x y z
N LEU A 1 -8.33 -72.99 31.06
CA LEU A 1 -8.83 -71.81 31.77
C LEU A 1 -8.29 -70.55 31.10
N GLY A 2 -9.10 -70.00 30.26
CA GLY A 2 -8.77 -68.89 29.38
C GLY A 2 -8.80 -67.52 30.07
N SER A 3 -7.88 -66.67 29.70
CA SER A 3 -7.87 -65.25 29.98
C SER A 3 -7.85 -64.49 28.67
N LYS A 4 -9.00 -63.84 28.36
CA LYS A 4 -9.14 -62.89 27.28
C LYS A 4 -8.53 -61.56 27.66
N GLY A 5 -7.49 -61.12 26.97
CA GLY A 5 -6.97 -59.71 27.03
C GLY A 5 -7.86 -58.72 26.27
N PRO A 6 -7.91 -57.47 26.66
CA PRO A 6 -8.80 -56.49 26.04
C PRO A 6 -8.23 -55.88 24.76
N SER A 7 -9.16 -55.70 23.82
CA SER A 7 -8.98 -55.03 22.53
C SER A 7 -8.53 -53.59 22.69
N VAL A 8 -7.41 -53.25 22.07
CA VAL A 8 -6.92 -51.87 21.95
C VAL A 8 -7.59 -51.21 20.74
N THR A 9 -8.55 -50.36 21.01
CA THR A 9 -9.15 -49.44 20.03
C THR A 9 -8.12 -48.42 19.56
N GLY A 10 -7.80 -48.49 18.26
CA GLY A 10 -6.91 -47.55 17.61
C GLY A 10 -7.41 -46.11 17.68
N LYS A 11 -6.71 -45.27 18.37
CA LYS A 11 -6.86 -43.81 18.30
C LYS A 11 -6.39 -43.37 16.92
N LYS A 12 -7.31 -42.88 16.08
CA LYS A 12 -7.01 -42.10 14.87
C LYS A 12 -6.24 -40.85 15.28
N THR A 13 -4.96 -40.86 15.03
CA THR A 13 -4.12 -39.67 15.11
C THR A 13 -4.60 -38.66 14.07
N ARG A 14 -5.10 -37.55 14.55
CA ARG A 14 -5.48 -36.36 13.79
C ARG A 14 -4.19 -35.88 13.11
N SER A 15 -4.13 -35.97 11.79
CA SER A 15 -3.08 -35.37 10.96
C SER A 15 -3.06 -33.87 11.26
N GLU A 16 -2.07 -33.41 12.01
CA GLU A 16 -1.76 -32.00 12.15
C GLU A 16 -1.30 -31.49 10.80
N ASN A 17 -2.15 -30.76 10.10
CA ASN A 17 -1.76 -29.92 8.97
C ASN A 17 -0.76 -28.90 9.46
N ARG A 18 0.54 -29.18 9.34
CA ARG A 18 1.61 -28.21 9.57
C ARG A 18 1.48 -27.11 8.54
N VAL A 19 1.02 -25.96 8.99
CA VAL A 19 0.96 -24.73 8.21
C VAL A 19 2.40 -24.37 7.81
N ARG A 20 2.66 -24.27 6.51
CA ARG A 20 3.94 -23.78 5.99
C ARG A 20 3.99 -22.29 6.17
N VAL A 21 4.85 -21.83 7.05
CA VAL A 21 5.05 -20.41 7.32
C VAL A 21 6.19 -19.90 6.46
N LYS A 22 5.93 -18.90 5.61
CA LYS A 22 6.96 -18.19 4.86
C LYS A 22 7.34 -16.92 5.61
N ALA A 23 8.59 -16.83 6.04
CA ALA A 23 9.14 -15.60 6.59
C ALA A 23 9.90 -14.84 5.49
N ILE A 24 9.69 -13.52 5.39
CA ILE A 24 10.50 -12.65 4.53
C ILE A 24 11.47 -11.91 5.44
N SER A 25 12.78 -12.08 5.19
CA SER A 25 13.80 -11.35 5.93
C SER A 25 13.85 -9.88 5.45
N PRO A 26 13.77 -8.91 6.35
CA PRO A 26 13.85 -7.49 6.00
C PRO A 26 15.24 -7.06 5.48
N GLN A 27 16.29 -7.85 5.69
CA GLN A 27 17.67 -7.46 5.39
C GLN A 27 18.23 -8.05 4.12
N THR A 28 17.79 -9.24 3.67
CA THR A 28 18.40 -9.94 2.54
C THR A 28 17.47 -10.20 1.37
N GLY A 29 16.15 -10.10 1.56
CA GLY A 29 15.17 -10.45 0.51
C GLY A 29 15.16 -11.94 0.15
N GLU A 30 15.93 -12.76 0.83
CA GLU A 30 16.01 -14.19 0.60
C GLU A 30 14.94 -14.95 1.38
N LEU A 31 14.27 -15.87 0.71
CA LEU A 31 13.42 -16.87 1.35
C LEU A 31 14.31 -17.77 2.20
N PHE A 32 14.04 -17.89 3.49
CA PHE A 32 14.70 -18.90 4.32
C PHE A 32 14.50 -20.29 3.70
N PRO A 33 15.58 -21.11 3.63
CA PRO A 33 15.45 -22.46 3.12
C PRO A 33 14.42 -23.25 3.94
N GLU A 34 13.59 -24.04 3.26
CA GLU A 34 12.66 -24.95 3.92
C GLU A 34 13.40 -25.81 4.95
N ILE A 35 13.03 -25.72 6.21
CA ILE A 35 13.48 -26.70 7.21
C ILE A 35 12.74 -28.00 6.90
N SER A 36 13.36 -28.82 6.07
CA SER A 36 12.93 -30.18 5.81
C SER A 36 13.36 -31.04 6.99
N THR A 37 12.44 -31.39 7.86
CA THR A 37 12.62 -32.55 8.73
C THR A 37 12.44 -33.79 7.87
N GLY A 38 13.57 -34.48 7.64
CA GLY A 38 13.61 -35.62 6.76
C GLY A 38 12.70 -36.76 7.14
N ASP A 39 12.10 -37.33 6.13
CA ASP A 39 11.79 -38.73 6.11
C ASP A 39 12.27 -39.33 4.78
N LYS A 40 13.10 -40.36 4.87
CA LYS A 40 13.62 -41.14 3.74
C LYS A 40 12.57 -42.18 3.42
N GLY A 41 12.08 -42.18 2.20
CA GLY A 41 11.17 -43.24 1.75
C GLY A 41 10.90 -43.14 0.25
N ASP A 42 11.62 -43.98 -0.45
CA ASP A 42 11.27 -44.68 -1.70
C ASP A 42 11.12 -43.90 -3.01
N SER A 43 12.09 -44.14 -3.88
CA SER A 43 12.14 -43.70 -5.27
C SER A 43 11.38 -44.69 -6.15
N SER A 44 10.19 -44.36 -6.60
CA SER A 44 9.56 -44.94 -7.77
C SER A 44 9.56 -43.93 -8.92
N GLU A 45 10.23 -44.31 -10.01
CA GLU A 45 10.31 -43.58 -11.28
C GLU A 45 8.90 -43.23 -11.81
N ILE A 46 8.58 -41.95 -11.84
CA ILE A 46 7.44 -41.44 -12.60
C ILE A 46 7.99 -40.80 -13.87
N SER A 47 7.75 -41.49 -15.01
CA SER A 47 8.02 -41.00 -16.34
C SER A 47 7.45 -39.58 -16.56
N THR A 48 8.34 -38.62 -16.77
CA THR A 48 8.00 -37.24 -17.04
C THR A 48 7.42 -37.10 -18.45
N VAL A 49 6.12 -36.99 -18.56
CA VAL A 49 5.48 -36.40 -19.73
C VAL A 49 5.78 -34.90 -19.67
N SER A 50 6.60 -34.41 -20.57
CA SER A 50 6.90 -32.98 -20.70
C SER A 50 5.59 -32.20 -20.94
N PRO A 51 5.18 -31.28 -20.05
CA PRO A 51 4.05 -30.44 -20.35
C PRO A 51 4.45 -29.49 -21.49
N VAL A 52 3.63 -29.45 -22.55
CA VAL A 52 3.71 -28.42 -23.57
C VAL A 52 3.77 -27.07 -22.87
N ALA A 53 4.86 -26.35 -23.04
CA ALA A 53 5.09 -25.05 -22.45
C ALA A 53 4.05 -24.07 -23.02
N GLN A 54 2.93 -23.92 -22.32
CA GLN A 54 2.05 -22.76 -22.54
C GLN A 54 2.88 -21.52 -22.17
N ALA A 55 3.07 -20.63 -23.15
CA ALA A 55 3.76 -19.37 -22.96
C ALA A 55 2.94 -18.49 -22.00
N THR A 56 3.13 -18.70 -20.71
CA THR A 56 2.50 -17.88 -19.67
C THR A 56 3.26 -16.56 -19.57
N VAL A 57 2.57 -15.44 -19.86
CA VAL A 57 3.12 -14.09 -19.71
C VAL A 57 3.63 -13.95 -18.27
N PRO A 58 4.90 -13.52 -18.04
CA PRO A 58 5.43 -13.36 -16.71
C PRO A 58 4.56 -12.38 -15.89
N LYS A 59 4.18 -12.75 -14.68
CA LYS A 59 3.33 -11.91 -13.80
C LYS A 59 3.93 -10.51 -13.59
N SER A 60 5.25 -10.37 -13.63
CA SER A 60 5.95 -9.09 -13.54
C SER A 60 5.68 -8.20 -14.76
N LEU A 61 5.61 -8.76 -15.97
CA LEU A 61 5.30 -8.01 -17.18
C LEU A 61 3.87 -7.49 -17.17
N VAL A 62 2.90 -8.31 -16.74
CA VAL A 62 1.51 -7.88 -16.58
C VAL A 62 1.42 -6.70 -15.62
N LYS A 63 2.07 -6.78 -14.45
CA LYS A 63 2.08 -5.70 -13.46
C LYS A 63 2.76 -4.44 -13.99
N PHE A 64 3.84 -4.59 -14.77
CA PHE A 64 4.49 -3.46 -15.42
C PHE A 64 3.56 -2.77 -16.44
N ILE A 65 2.85 -3.53 -17.28
CA ILE A 65 1.87 -3.00 -18.21
C ILE A 65 0.75 -2.27 -17.47
N VAL A 66 0.21 -2.87 -16.40
CA VAL A 66 -0.81 -2.20 -15.57
C VAL A 66 -0.28 -0.90 -14.99
N ALA A 67 0.96 -0.88 -14.49
CA ALA A 67 1.58 0.35 -13.96
C ALA A 67 1.71 1.44 -15.03
N LEU A 68 1.99 1.06 -16.27
CA LEU A 68 2.05 2.00 -17.39
C LEU A 68 0.67 2.65 -17.67
N PHE A 69 -0.43 1.89 -17.54
CA PHE A 69 -1.78 2.44 -17.61
C PHE A 69 -2.18 3.27 -16.39
N LEU A 70 -1.59 3.01 -15.22
CA LEU A 70 -1.82 3.84 -14.03
C LEU A 70 -1.11 5.20 -14.10
N ALA A 71 -0.02 5.33 -14.86
CA ALA A 71 0.75 6.56 -14.96
C ALA A 71 -0.06 7.77 -15.52
N PRO A 72 -0.84 7.65 -16.60
CA PRO A 72 -1.77 8.69 -17.04
C PRO A 72 -2.79 9.08 -15.96
N ILE A 73 -3.34 8.10 -15.25
CA ILE A 73 -4.30 8.34 -14.16
C ILE A 73 -3.62 9.13 -13.03
N ALA A 74 -2.38 8.75 -12.68
CA ALA A 74 -1.59 9.46 -11.67
C ALA A 74 -1.32 10.92 -12.09
N TRP A 75 -1.02 11.16 -13.35
CA TRP A 75 -0.85 12.51 -13.89
C TRP A 75 -2.13 13.35 -13.78
N VAL A 76 -3.25 12.82 -14.28
CA VAL A 76 -4.55 13.51 -14.24
C VAL A 76 -4.97 13.80 -12.80
N MET A 77 -4.86 12.80 -11.92
CA MET A 77 -5.21 12.95 -10.50
C MET A 77 -4.35 14.01 -9.81
N THR A 78 -3.04 14.03 -10.10
CA THR A 78 -2.11 15.05 -9.56
C THR A 78 -2.50 16.43 -10.04
N ARG A 79 -2.73 16.61 -11.34
CA ARG A 79 -3.13 17.90 -11.92
C ARG A 79 -4.44 18.38 -11.30
N THR A 80 -5.42 17.49 -11.17
CA THR A 80 -6.72 17.81 -10.57
C THR A 80 -6.56 18.19 -9.10
N PHE A 81 -5.76 17.45 -8.34
CA PHE A 81 -5.47 17.78 -6.94
C PHE A 81 -4.90 19.21 -6.79
N PHE A 82 -3.85 19.54 -7.55
CA PHE A 82 -3.23 20.87 -7.46
C PHE A 82 -4.15 21.99 -7.94
N HIS A 83 -4.96 21.75 -8.98
CA HIS A 83 -5.97 22.69 -9.41
C HIS A 83 -7.02 22.96 -8.31
N SER A 84 -7.58 21.90 -7.75
CA SER A 84 -8.54 21.98 -6.66
C SER A 84 -7.95 22.61 -5.41
N PHE A 85 -6.69 22.30 -5.07
CA PHE A 85 -5.99 22.94 -3.95
C PHE A 85 -5.84 24.44 -4.17
N ALA A 86 -5.35 24.87 -5.33
CA ALA A 86 -5.20 26.27 -5.69
C ALA A 86 -6.56 27.02 -5.63
N THR A 87 -7.60 26.42 -6.19
CA THR A 87 -8.96 26.95 -6.15
C THR A 87 -9.46 27.09 -4.69
N SER A 88 -9.24 26.07 -3.86
CA SER A 88 -9.57 26.13 -2.42
C SER A 88 -8.85 27.27 -1.69
N VAL A 89 -7.57 27.48 -2.00
CA VAL A 89 -6.79 28.58 -1.41
C VAL A 89 -7.38 29.93 -1.79
N HIS A 90 -7.76 30.13 -3.05
CA HIS A 90 -8.43 31.36 -3.51
C HIS A 90 -9.78 31.58 -2.82
N HIS A 91 -10.51 30.55 -2.49
CA HIS A 91 -11.80 30.61 -1.79
C HIS A 91 -11.68 30.62 -0.26
N GLY A 92 -10.49 30.77 0.30
CA GLY A 92 -10.30 30.99 1.74
C GLY A 92 -9.94 29.75 2.55
N LEU A 93 -9.46 28.66 1.92
CA LEU A 93 -9.00 27.44 2.61
C LEU A 93 -8.04 27.75 3.76
N LEU A 94 -7.09 28.68 3.56
CA LEU A 94 -6.11 29.05 4.58
C LEU A 94 -6.74 29.71 5.82
N ALA A 95 -7.91 30.32 5.70
CA ALA A 95 -8.68 30.89 6.80
C ALA A 95 -9.62 29.86 7.46
N SER A 96 -9.76 28.66 6.89
CA SER A 96 -10.56 27.59 7.46
C SER A 96 -9.94 27.05 8.74
N GLN A 97 -10.71 27.04 9.84
CA GLN A 97 -10.25 26.45 11.11
C GLN A 97 -9.86 24.98 10.95
N SER A 98 -10.63 24.21 10.19
CA SER A 98 -10.37 22.79 9.96
C SER A 98 -9.02 22.58 9.26
N PHE A 99 -8.77 23.36 8.20
CA PHE A 99 -7.50 23.31 7.47
C PHE A 99 -6.34 23.84 8.34
N GLY A 100 -6.54 24.94 9.07
CA GLY A 100 -5.54 25.50 9.98
C GLY A 100 -5.10 24.49 11.05
N CYS A 101 -6.06 23.76 11.65
CA CYS A 101 -5.74 22.69 12.61
C CYS A 101 -5.03 21.52 11.95
N PHE A 102 -5.44 21.10 10.75
CA PHE A 102 -4.79 20.05 9.99
C PHE A 102 -3.34 20.43 9.63
N ALA A 103 -3.12 21.62 9.12
CA ALA A 103 -1.79 22.16 8.83
C ALA A 103 -0.94 22.30 10.11
N GLY A 104 -1.55 22.75 11.21
CA GLY A 104 -0.93 22.78 12.53
C GLY A 104 -0.46 21.40 13.00
N GLY A 105 -1.24 20.35 12.74
CA GLY A 105 -0.83 18.96 13.02
C GLY A 105 0.39 18.52 12.20
N ILE A 106 0.45 18.89 10.92
CA ILE A 106 1.63 18.62 10.06
C ILE A 106 2.86 19.34 10.61
N ILE A 107 2.73 20.62 10.98
CA ILE A 107 3.81 21.41 11.56
C ILE A 107 4.27 20.80 12.88
N LEU A 108 3.33 20.41 13.75
CA LEU A 108 3.62 19.77 15.04
C LEU A 108 4.40 18.46 14.83
N PHE A 109 4.04 17.65 13.83
CA PHE A 109 4.83 16.47 13.47
C PHE A 109 6.24 16.86 13.02
N GLY A 110 6.38 17.90 12.20
CA GLY A 110 7.70 18.42 11.78
C GLY A 110 8.56 18.80 12.99
N VAL A 111 7.99 19.47 13.98
CA VAL A 111 8.67 19.80 15.25
C VAL A 111 9.08 18.52 16.00
N PHE A 112 8.19 17.55 16.14
CA PHE A 112 8.52 16.26 16.76
C PHE A 112 9.64 15.53 16.02
N TYR A 113 9.61 15.53 14.69
CA TYR A 113 10.64 14.91 13.86
C TYR A 113 12.03 15.53 14.02
N LEU A 114 12.09 16.83 14.33
CA LEU A 114 13.34 17.55 14.57
C LEU A 114 13.88 17.37 15.99
N ILE A 115 12.99 17.23 16.99
CA ILE A 115 13.38 17.21 18.42
C ILE A 115 13.54 15.77 18.93
N ILE A 116 12.66 14.84 18.49
CA ILE A 116 12.64 13.48 19.01
C ILE A 116 13.66 12.63 18.23
N PRO A 117 14.50 11.83 18.92
CA PRO A 117 15.41 10.91 18.26
C PRO A 117 14.68 9.99 17.27
N ARG A 118 15.22 9.86 16.08
CA ARG A 118 14.59 9.14 14.96
C ARG A 118 14.22 7.69 15.29
N ASN A 119 15.05 7.00 16.09
CA ASN A 119 14.77 5.63 16.55
C ASN A 119 13.51 5.54 17.41
N MET A 120 13.22 6.57 18.22
CA MET A 120 11.99 6.62 19.02
C MET A 120 10.74 6.81 18.17
N LEU A 121 10.82 7.58 17.08
CA LEU A 121 9.71 7.74 16.13
C LEU A 121 9.57 6.52 15.21
N MET A 122 10.67 5.83 14.92
CA MET A 122 10.66 4.64 14.07
C MET A 122 9.90 3.49 14.72
N LEU A 123 10.02 3.31 16.02
CA LEU A 123 9.38 2.20 16.74
C LEU A 123 7.85 2.17 16.58
N PRO A 124 7.09 3.25 16.89
CA PRO A 124 5.64 3.25 16.65
C PRO A 124 5.29 3.12 15.16
N TYR A 125 6.14 3.63 14.25
CA TYR A 125 5.89 3.45 12.84
C TYR A 125 6.02 1.97 12.42
N VAL A 126 7.10 1.28 12.80
CA VAL A 126 7.29 -0.15 12.53
C VAL A 126 6.18 -0.97 13.16
N PHE A 127 5.77 -0.65 14.39
CA PHE A 127 4.64 -1.30 15.03
C PHE A 127 3.35 -1.18 14.21
N GLY A 128 2.99 0.04 13.77
CA GLY A 128 1.84 0.26 12.90
C GLY A 128 1.95 -0.45 11.55
N HIS A 129 3.16 -0.52 10.98
CA HIS A 129 3.47 -1.21 9.74
C HIS A 129 3.16 -2.71 9.86
N GLU A 130 3.72 -3.37 10.89
CA GLU A 130 3.50 -4.80 11.10
C GLU A 130 2.05 -5.14 11.47
N ILE A 131 1.39 -4.30 12.29
CA ILE A 131 -0.05 -4.46 12.56
C ILE A 131 -0.87 -4.34 11.28
N THR A 132 -0.50 -3.45 10.38
CA THR A 132 -1.19 -3.31 9.09
C THR A 132 -1.06 -4.58 8.26
N HIS A 133 0.14 -5.19 8.19
CA HIS A 133 0.30 -6.49 7.55
C HIS A 133 -0.61 -7.55 8.19
N ALA A 134 -0.59 -7.67 9.52
CA ALA A 134 -1.42 -8.64 10.24
C ALA A 134 -2.92 -8.41 9.99
N LEU A 135 -3.38 -7.17 10.00
CA LEU A 135 -4.77 -6.80 9.72
C LEU A 135 -5.18 -7.22 8.31
N TRP A 136 -4.36 -6.92 7.31
CA TRP A 136 -4.65 -7.26 5.92
C TRP A 136 -4.57 -8.76 5.66
N VAL A 137 -3.67 -9.49 6.32
CA VAL A 137 -3.66 -10.97 6.30
C VAL A 137 -5.00 -11.52 6.79
N LYS A 138 -5.50 -11.03 7.92
CA LYS A 138 -6.82 -11.42 8.46
C LYS A 138 -7.95 -11.06 7.50
N LEU A 139 -7.92 -9.87 6.92
CA LEU A 139 -8.92 -9.42 5.94
C LEU A 139 -8.99 -10.34 4.71
N PHE A 140 -7.83 -10.87 4.27
CA PHE A 140 -7.76 -11.84 3.18
C PHE A 140 -7.97 -13.30 3.63
N GLY A 141 -8.43 -13.53 4.87
CA GLY A 141 -8.73 -14.85 5.42
C GLY A 141 -7.50 -15.71 5.70
N GLY A 142 -6.35 -15.06 5.95
CA GLY A 142 -5.12 -15.71 6.38
C GLY A 142 -5.01 -15.81 7.90
N THR A 143 -3.97 -16.51 8.34
CA THR A 143 -3.59 -16.66 9.75
C THR A 143 -2.26 -15.97 10.01
N VAL A 144 -2.15 -15.36 11.18
CA VAL A 144 -0.93 -14.73 11.68
C VAL A 144 -0.43 -15.60 12.82
N ALA A 145 0.85 -15.98 12.78
CA ALA A 145 1.46 -16.77 13.85
C ALA A 145 1.67 -15.91 15.10
N ASP A 146 1.82 -16.56 16.26
CA ASP A 146 1.97 -15.91 17.56
C ASP A 146 3.29 -15.14 17.73
N HIS A 147 4.18 -15.22 16.74
CA HIS A 147 5.46 -14.49 16.74
C HIS A 147 5.33 -13.18 15.98
N PHE A 148 5.19 -12.11 16.73
CA PHE A 148 5.20 -10.73 16.26
C PHE A 148 6.45 -10.05 16.80
N HIS A 149 7.32 -9.61 15.90
CA HIS A 149 8.55 -8.92 16.29
C HIS A 149 8.56 -7.49 15.78
N VAL A 150 8.86 -6.54 16.65
CA VAL A 150 9.02 -5.11 16.32
C VAL A 150 10.30 -4.61 16.96
N GLY A 151 11.14 -4.01 16.14
CA GLY A 151 12.40 -3.38 16.56
C GLY A 151 12.66 -2.07 15.81
N THR A 152 13.65 -1.33 16.28
CA THR A 152 14.06 -0.06 15.64
C THR A 152 14.70 -0.25 14.27
N GLU A 153 15.19 -1.45 13.97
CA GLU A 153 15.80 -1.79 12.68
C GLU A 153 14.80 -2.43 11.69
N GLY A 154 13.64 -2.84 12.17
CA GLY A 154 12.57 -3.45 11.39
C GLY A 154 11.69 -4.35 12.25
N GLY A 155 10.65 -4.89 11.65
CA GLY A 155 9.75 -5.88 12.24
C GLY A 155 9.47 -7.00 11.26
N HIS A 156 8.80 -8.04 11.72
CA HIS A 156 8.27 -9.08 10.84
C HIS A 156 7.06 -9.77 11.45
N VAL A 157 6.13 -10.13 10.60
CA VAL A 157 4.95 -10.91 10.93
C VAL A 157 5.01 -12.22 10.15
N LEU A 158 4.94 -13.35 10.85
CA LEU A 158 4.85 -14.66 10.20
C LEU A 158 3.40 -14.93 9.80
N THR A 159 3.19 -15.27 8.52
CA THR A 159 1.85 -15.47 7.95
C THR A 159 1.83 -16.62 6.96
N ASP A 160 0.67 -17.26 6.84
CA ASP A 160 0.39 -18.31 5.84
C ASP A 160 0.01 -17.74 4.46
N ARG A 161 -0.28 -16.43 4.38
CA ARG A 161 -0.68 -15.76 3.13
C ARG A 161 0.07 -14.49 2.90
N ILE A 162 0.50 -14.30 1.66
CA ILE A 162 1.02 -13.04 1.16
C ILE A 162 0.49 -12.79 -0.26
N ASN A 163 0.10 -11.57 -0.53
CA ASN A 163 -0.25 -11.07 -1.86
C ASN A 163 0.22 -9.62 -1.99
N THR A 164 0.10 -9.06 -3.18
CA THR A 164 0.53 -7.67 -3.45
C THR A 164 -0.16 -6.66 -2.54
N TRP A 165 -1.44 -6.83 -2.21
CA TRP A 165 -2.18 -5.92 -1.35
C TRP A 165 -1.71 -6.00 0.10
N ILE A 166 -1.49 -7.21 0.62
CA ILE A 166 -0.92 -7.41 1.96
C ILE A 166 0.47 -6.79 2.05
N ALA A 167 1.33 -7.01 1.04
CA ALA A 167 2.67 -6.47 1.02
C ALA A 167 2.69 -4.93 0.95
N LEU A 168 1.78 -4.30 0.20
CA LEU A 168 1.76 -2.86 0.02
C LEU A 168 0.90 -2.11 1.03
N ALA A 169 0.06 -2.80 1.81
CA ALA A 169 -0.88 -2.17 2.72
C ALA A 169 -0.25 -1.14 3.67
N PRO A 170 0.89 -1.40 4.35
CA PRO A 170 1.49 -0.44 5.27
C PRO A 170 1.90 0.88 4.63
N TYR A 171 2.11 0.91 3.32
CA TYR A 171 2.54 2.11 2.59
C TYR A 171 1.40 3.02 2.15
N PHE A 172 0.16 2.50 2.12
CA PHE A 172 -1.00 3.27 1.72
C PHE A 172 -2.14 3.28 2.75
N PHE A 173 -2.04 2.52 3.83
CA PHE A 173 -3.06 2.40 4.85
C PHE A 173 -2.63 3.17 6.11
N PRO A 174 -3.06 4.43 6.30
CA PRO A 174 -2.62 5.26 7.41
C PRO A 174 -3.30 4.84 8.71
N ILE A 175 -2.85 3.73 9.31
CA ILE A 175 -3.52 3.06 10.43
C ILE A 175 -3.79 4.00 11.62
N TYR A 176 -2.86 4.92 11.93
CA TYR A 176 -3.05 5.87 13.03
C TYR A 176 -4.10 6.94 12.73
N SER A 177 -4.17 7.41 11.46
CA SER A 177 -5.24 8.34 11.05
C SER A 177 -6.60 7.67 11.08
N LEU A 178 -6.68 6.41 10.66
CA LEU A 178 -7.91 5.61 10.75
C LEU A 178 -8.31 5.34 12.20
N LEU A 179 -7.36 5.09 13.09
CA LEU A 179 -7.62 4.96 14.52
C LEU A 179 -8.21 6.26 15.08
N VAL A 180 -7.64 7.42 14.75
CA VAL A 180 -8.16 8.73 15.16
C VAL A 180 -9.60 8.93 14.67
N ILE A 181 -9.89 8.64 13.40
CA ILE A 181 -11.25 8.75 12.82
C ILE A 181 -12.21 7.81 13.55
N THR A 182 -11.80 6.57 13.79
CA THR A 182 -12.64 5.57 14.45
C THR A 182 -12.95 5.97 15.90
N LEU A 183 -11.96 6.42 16.66
CA LEU A 183 -12.16 6.85 18.04
C LEU A 183 -13.04 8.10 18.13
N TYR A 184 -12.82 9.08 17.24
CA TYR A 184 -13.67 10.27 17.18
C TYR A 184 -15.11 9.91 16.77
N GLY A 185 -15.28 9.04 15.77
CA GLY A 185 -16.60 8.55 15.34
C GLY A 185 -17.32 7.79 16.45
N ALA A 186 -16.63 6.89 17.16
CA ALA A 186 -17.19 6.16 18.28
C ALA A 186 -17.61 7.10 19.43
N ALA A 187 -16.79 8.10 19.76
CA ALA A 187 -17.12 9.10 20.77
C ALA A 187 -18.36 9.94 20.36
N SER A 188 -18.48 10.22 19.05
CA SER A 188 -19.63 10.97 18.49
C SER A 188 -20.97 10.23 18.61
N LEU A 189 -20.95 8.91 18.80
CA LEU A 189 -22.15 8.13 19.07
C LEU A 189 -22.65 8.31 20.52
N ALA A 190 -21.75 8.68 21.44
CA ALA A 190 -22.07 8.81 22.85
C ALA A 190 -22.28 10.26 23.29
N THR A 191 -21.66 11.24 22.60
CA THR A 191 -21.70 12.64 22.99
C THR A 191 -21.50 13.55 21.76
N ASP A 192 -21.92 14.83 21.88
CA ASP A 192 -21.64 15.83 20.84
C ASP A 192 -20.15 16.17 20.79
N MET A 193 -19.48 15.68 19.74
CA MET A 193 -18.05 15.92 19.49
C MET A 193 -17.78 17.16 18.63
N SER A 194 -18.82 17.90 18.22
CA SER A 194 -18.67 19.10 17.39
C SER A 194 -17.69 20.13 17.95
N PRO A 195 -17.65 20.43 19.27
CA PRO A 195 -16.69 21.37 19.86
C PRO A 195 -15.24 20.89 19.75
N TYR A 196 -15.01 19.58 19.57
CA TYR A 196 -13.70 18.96 19.53
C TYR A 196 -13.21 18.64 18.11
N ARG A 197 -13.90 19.13 17.07
CA ARG A 197 -13.49 18.91 15.64
C ARG A 197 -12.08 19.42 15.35
N TRP A 198 -11.63 20.46 16.03
CA TRP A 198 -10.28 20.98 15.89
C TRP A 198 -9.22 19.95 16.31
N ILE A 199 -9.48 19.14 17.36
CA ILE A 199 -8.60 18.04 17.80
C ILE A 199 -8.53 16.96 16.72
N LEU A 200 -9.68 16.58 16.13
CA LEU A 200 -9.72 15.63 15.03
C LEU A 200 -8.79 16.05 13.90
N PHE A 201 -8.94 17.29 13.40
CA PHE A 201 -8.13 17.75 12.27
C PHE A 201 -6.65 17.92 12.65
N LEU A 202 -6.33 18.36 13.85
CA LEU A 202 -4.96 18.44 14.34
C LEU A 202 -4.30 17.04 14.36
N LEU A 203 -4.97 16.05 14.93
CA LEU A 203 -4.47 14.69 15.00
C LEU A 203 -4.40 14.03 13.62
N LEU A 204 -5.34 14.31 12.72
CA LEU A 204 -5.28 13.84 11.33
C LEU A 204 -4.07 14.41 10.59
N GLY A 205 -3.79 15.70 10.75
CA GLY A 205 -2.60 16.33 10.17
C GLY A 205 -1.30 15.70 10.68
N LEU A 206 -1.21 15.52 12.00
CA LEU A 206 -0.05 14.92 12.66
C LEU A 206 0.17 13.47 12.22
N THR A 207 -0.87 12.63 12.28
CA THR A 207 -0.75 11.20 11.96
C THR A 207 -0.58 10.94 10.48
N MET A 208 -1.16 11.80 9.61
CA MET A 208 -0.96 11.70 8.16
C MET A 208 0.45 12.11 7.76
N ALA A 209 1.00 13.19 8.35
CA ALA A 209 2.38 13.56 8.13
C ALA A 209 3.35 12.48 8.61
N PHE A 210 3.10 11.89 9.78
CA PHE A 210 3.83 10.74 10.29
C PHE A 210 3.82 9.57 9.30
N HIS A 211 2.64 9.18 8.82
CA HIS A 211 2.49 8.09 7.85
C HIS A 211 3.28 8.37 6.57
N LEU A 212 3.09 9.54 5.94
CA LEU A 212 3.71 9.85 4.66
C LEU A 212 5.23 9.96 4.73
N VAL A 213 5.76 10.62 5.78
CA VAL A 213 7.21 10.80 5.94
C VAL A 213 7.89 9.45 6.13
N PHE A 214 7.38 8.60 7.01
CA PHE A 214 8.00 7.29 7.24
C PHE A 214 7.77 6.31 6.08
N THR A 215 6.62 6.35 5.41
CA THR A 215 6.40 5.64 4.15
C THR A 215 7.46 6.02 3.11
N PHE A 216 7.69 7.32 2.90
CA PHE A 216 8.70 7.80 1.96
C PHE A 216 10.12 7.34 2.34
N LEU A 217 10.47 7.41 3.64
CA LEU A 217 11.76 6.94 4.13
C LEU A 217 11.98 5.44 3.92
N LEU A 218 10.95 4.62 4.12
CA LEU A 218 11.04 3.18 3.86
C LEU A 218 11.13 2.87 2.37
N ILE A 219 10.41 3.60 1.51
CA ILE A 219 10.53 3.46 0.06
C ILE A 219 11.97 3.73 -0.40
N ILE A 220 12.59 4.80 0.09
CA ILE A 220 14.00 5.13 -0.24
C ILE A 220 14.96 4.08 0.30
N LYS A 221 14.70 3.54 1.49
CA LYS A 221 15.53 2.48 2.08
C LYS A 221 15.48 1.17 1.27
N GLY A 222 14.47 0.99 0.42
CA GLY A 222 14.33 -0.18 -0.44
C GLY A 222 13.81 -1.40 0.32
N GLN A 223 12.52 -1.41 0.67
CA GLN A 223 11.91 -2.53 1.39
C GLN A 223 11.57 -3.69 0.44
N PRO A 224 11.72 -4.95 0.88
CA PRO A 224 11.40 -6.14 0.09
C PRO A 224 9.94 -6.20 -0.39
N ASP A 225 9.01 -5.65 0.39
CA ASP A 225 7.58 -5.60 0.07
C ASP A 225 7.29 -4.94 -1.28
N LEU A 226 8.08 -3.91 -1.63
CA LEU A 226 7.95 -3.18 -2.90
C LEU A 226 8.28 -4.07 -4.11
N HIS A 227 9.18 -5.03 -3.94
CA HIS A 227 9.59 -5.94 -5.01
C HIS A 227 8.57 -7.05 -5.27
N TYR A 228 7.75 -7.39 -4.27
CA TYR A 228 6.73 -8.44 -4.38
C TYR A 228 5.73 -8.20 -5.51
N GLY A 229 5.34 -6.93 -5.71
CA GLY A 229 4.46 -6.50 -6.80
C GLY A 229 5.17 -6.05 -8.08
N GLY A 230 6.51 -5.91 -8.03
CA GLY A 230 7.28 -5.13 -9.00
C GLY A 230 7.32 -3.66 -8.59
N THR A 231 8.51 -3.10 -8.46
CA THR A 231 8.75 -1.78 -7.84
C THR A 231 7.92 -0.68 -8.49
N PHE A 232 7.90 -0.61 -9.83
CA PHE A 232 7.17 0.44 -10.54
C PHE A 232 5.65 0.37 -10.29
N PHE A 233 5.06 -0.85 -10.35
CA PHE A 233 3.66 -1.06 -10.04
C PHE A 233 3.35 -0.67 -8.58
N SER A 234 4.18 -1.12 -7.65
CA SER A 234 4.02 -0.82 -6.23
C SER A 234 4.02 0.68 -5.95
N LEU A 235 4.97 1.42 -6.55
CA LEU A 235 5.06 2.88 -6.41
C LEU A 235 3.83 3.59 -6.99
N MET A 236 3.33 3.18 -8.16
CA MET A 236 2.12 3.76 -8.74
C MET A 236 0.88 3.55 -7.87
N VAL A 237 0.71 2.34 -7.33
CA VAL A 237 -0.42 2.02 -6.43
C VAL A 237 -0.33 2.83 -5.13
N ILE A 238 0.85 2.83 -4.48
CA ILE A 238 1.09 3.59 -3.24
C ILE A 238 0.82 5.07 -3.47
N TYR A 239 1.35 5.64 -4.56
CA TYR A 239 1.17 7.04 -4.91
C TYR A 239 -0.31 7.39 -5.10
N LEU A 240 -1.02 6.65 -5.96
CA LEU A 240 -2.42 6.91 -6.26
C LEU A 240 -3.32 6.82 -5.03
N ILE A 241 -3.14 5.80 -4.19
CA ILE A 241 -3.98 5.65 -3.00
C ILE A 241 -3.69 6.76 -2.00
N ASN A 242 -2.43 7.08 -1.72
CA ASN A 242 -2.09 8.18 -0.81
C ASN A 242 -2.58 9.54 -1.35
N LEU A 243 -2.44 9.81 -2.65
CA LEU A 243 -2.95 11.02 -3.26
C LEU A 243 -4.49 11.11 -3.14
N SER A 244 -5.20 9.98 -3.31
CA SER A 244 -6.66 9.91 -3.13
C SER A 244 -7.07 10.20 -1.67
N ILE A 245 -6.32 9.69 -0.70
CA ILE A 245 -6.55 9.96 0.73
C ILE A 245 -6.32 11.44 1.03
N ILE A 246 -5.21 12.03 0.57
CA ILE A 246 -4.89 13.45 0.76
C ILE A 246 -5.96 14.33 0.10
N THR A 247 -6.41 13.96 -1.11
CA THR A 247 -7.50 14.65 -1.80
C THR A 247 -8.80 14.60 -0.99
N SER A 248 -9.14 13.43 -0.43
CA SER A 248 -10.31 13.29 0.42
C SER A 248 -10.22 14.16 1.67
N LEU A 249 -9.04 14.24 2.29
CA LEU A 249 -8.81 15.14 3.43
C LEU A 249 -8.93 16.62 3.02
N LEU A 250 -8.45 17.00 1.84
CA LEU A 250 -8.63 18.36 1.31
C LEU A 250 -10.11 18.69 1.13
N LEU A 251 -10.90 17.80 0.54
CA LEU A 251 -12.34 18.00 0.33
C LEU A 251 -13.13 18.08 1.66
N VAL A 252 -12.69 17.39 2.70
CA VAL A 252 -13.33 17.43 4.04
C VAL A 252 -12.93 18.67 4.83
N THR A 253 -11.69 19.14 4.70
CA THR A 253 -11.17 20.33 5.40
C THR A 253 -11.55 21.62 4.70
N GLY A 254 -11.64 21.60 3.36
CA GLY A 254 -12.04 22.74 2.53
C GLY A 254 -13.52 22.64 2.15
N LYS A 255 -14.36 23.47 2.74
CA LYS A 255 -15.81 23.51 2.43
C LYS A 255 -16.12 24.05 1.03
N GLU A 256 -15.13 24.62 0.37
CA GLU A 256 -15.26 25.43 -0.85
C GLU A 256 -15.31 24.58 -2.12
N ILE A 257 -14.77 23.35 -2.07
CA ILE A 257 -14.80 22.41 -3.20
C ILE A 257 -15.66 21.22 -2.83
N SER A 258 -16.70 21.01 -3.63
CA SER A 258 -17.53 19.83 -3.50
C SER A 258 -16.86 18.61 -4.18
N PRO A 259 -17.15 17.37 -3.73
CA PRO A 259 -16.74 16.18 -4.45
C PRO A 259 -17.18 16.16 -5.92
N ARG A 260 -18.32 16.83 -6.22
CA ARG A 260 -18.83 16.95 -7.58
C ARG A 260 -17.94 17.84 -8.44
N SER A 261 -17.57 19.05 -7.97
CA SER A 261 -16.67 19.92 -8.74
C SER A 261 -15.30 19.30 -8.95
N PHE A 262 -14.79 18.58 -7.96
CA PHE A 262 -13.55 17.80 -8.13
C PHE A 262 -13.68 16.73 -9.23
N ALA A 263 -14.80 16.01 -9.29
CA ALA A 263 -15.05 15.01 -10.32
C ALA A 263 -15.19 15.65 -11.71
N GLU A 264 -15.85 16.81 -11.83
CA GLU A 264 -15.95 17.58 -13.07
C GLU A 264 -14.57 18.03 -13.58
N ASP A 265 -13.71 18.55 -12.67
CA ASP A 265 -12.33 18.92 -13.00
C ASP A 265 -11.48 17.68 -13.39
N PHE A 266 -11.69 16.56 -12.72
CA PHE A 266 -10.99 15.31 -13.07
C PHE A 266 -11.35 14.84 -14.48
N VAL A 267 -12.62 14.86 -14.82
CA VAL A 267 -13.09 14.52 -16.19
C VAL A 267 -12.51 15.48 -17.23
N LYS A 268 -12.56 16.79 -16.96
CA LYS A 268 -11.97 17.80 -17.84
C LYS A 268 -10.47 17.57 -18.07
N ASN A 269 -9.71 17.43 -16.98
CA ASN A 269 -8.27 17.16 -17.06
C ASN A 269 -7.95 15.84 -17.78
N THR A 270 -8.86 14.85 -17.74
CA THR A 270 -8.74 13.61 -18.50
C THR A 270 -8.84 13.88 -20.01
N PHE A 271 -9.82 14.66 -20.44
CA PHE A 271 -9.94 15.06 -21.85
C PHE A 271 -8.75 15.88 -22.32
N ASP A 272 -8.32 16.88 -21.54
CA ASP A 272 -7.13 17.68 -21.84
C ASP A 272 -5.87 16.79 -22.03
N PHE A 273 -5.71 15.76 -21.18
CA PHE A 273 -4.62 14.81 -21.29
C PHE A 273 -4.73 13.95 -22.57
N MET A 274 -5.95 13.53 -22.94
CA MET A 274 -6.17 12.76 -24.16
C MET A 274 -5.85 13.59 -25.41
N GLU A 275 -6.27 14.86 -25.45
CA GLU A 275 -5.96 15.79 -26.56
C GLU A 275 -4.45 16.03 -26.67
N PHE A 276 -3.78 16.29 -25.54
CA PHE A 276 -2.32 16.43 -25.50
C PHE A 276 -1.63 15.17 -26.02
N SER A 277 -2.05 13.98 -25.54
CA SER A 277 -1.47 12.70 -25.97
C SER A 277 -1.65 12.47 -27.48
N ARG A 278 -2.82 12.80 -28.02
CA ARG A 278 -3.09 12.76 -29.47
C ARG A 278 -2.17 13.68 -30.26
N ALA A 279 -2.00 14.92 -29.80
CA ALA A 279 -1.10 15.88 -30.42
C ALA A 279 0.35 15.40 -30.45
N VAL A 280 0.83 14.82 -29.35
CA VAL A 280 2.18 14.23 -29.26
C VAL A 280 2.34 13.05 -30.22
N ILE A 281 1.34 12.16 -30.32
CA ILE A 281 1.39 11.01 -31.24
C ILE A 281 1.46 11.50 -32.73
N ILE A 282 0.67 12.50 -33.09
CA ILE A 282 0.69 13.09 -34.43
C ILE A 282 2.06 13.70 -34.71
N TRP A 283 2.59 14.51 -33.80
CA TRP A 283 3.91 15.11 -33.92
C TRP A 283 5.03 14.08 -34.11
N ILE A 284 5.03 12.99 -33.32
CA ILE A 284 6.00 11.89 -33.45
C ILE A 284 5.85 11.21 -34.84
N SER A 285 4.61 10.97 -35.30
CA SER A 285 4.34 10.36 -36.60
C SER A 285 4.90 11.20 -37.72
N ASP A 286 4.66 12.51 -37.68
CA ASP A 286 5.15 13.46 -38.71
C ASP A 286 6.68 13.54 -38.68
N TRP A 287 7.28 13.54 -37.48
CA TRP A 287 8.74 13.54 -37.33
C TRP A 287 9.37 12.27 -37.94
N ILE A 288 8.80 11.08 -37.68
CA ILE A 288 9.26 9.81 -38.27
C ILE A 288 9.07 9.83 -39.80
N GLY A 289 7.94 10.37 -40.26
CA GLY A 289 7.68 10.52 -41.74
C GLY A 289 8.74 11.37 -42.39
N ASN A 290 9.09 12.52 -41.81
CA ASN A 290 10.11 13.43 -42.34
C ASN A 290 11.52 12.77 -42.35
N ILE A 291 11.87 12.00 -41.32
CA ILE A 291 13.13 11.25 -41.30
C ILE A 291 13.18 10.23 -42.48
N ARG A 292 12.11 9.46 -42.66
CA ARG A 292 12.04 8.47 -43.76
C ARG A 292 12.13 9.12 -45.16
N ALA A 293 11.48 10.26 -45.36
CA ALA A 293 11.57 11.00 -46.59
C ALA A 293 12.99 11.52 -46.87
N GLY A 294 13.72 11.98 -45.81
CA GLY A 294 15.10 12.43 -45.93
C GLY A 294 16.09 11.32 -46.30
N PHE A 295 15.86 10.08 -45.86
CA PHE A 295 16.71 8.94 -46.26
C PHE A 295 16.33 8.31 -47.62
N GLY A 296 15.16 8.61 -48.16
CA GLY A 296 14.71 8.08 -49.47
C GLY A 296 15.22 8.87 -50.68
N HIS A 297 15.93 10.00 -50.50
CA HIS A 297 16.48 10.85 -51.54
C HIS A 297 18.03 10.82 -51.63
N SER A 298 18.67 9.92 -50.92
CA SER A 298 20.11 9.64 -50.97
C SER A 298 20.36 8.27 -51.66
#